data_79b5fb1b5f71e84d416e180528fa3601
#
_entry.id   79b5fb1b5f71e84d416e180528fa3601
#
_cell.length_a   1.000
_cell.length_b   1.000
_cell.length_c   1.000
_cell.angle_alpha   90.00
_cell.angle_beta   90.00
_cell.angle_gamma   90.00
#
_symmetry.space_group_name_H-M   'P 1'
#
loop_
_entity.id
_entity.type
_entity.pdbx_description
1 polymer ?
#
loop_
_entity_poly.entity_id
_entity_poly.type
_entity_poly.pdbx_seq_one_letter_code
_entity_poly.pdbx_strand_id
1 'polypeptide(L)'
;PRRIGAVLGLVTTTKQRLRIPGRIIIDCTGDGAIGVWAGAEWRHGREPRSMYNESRAPEVADERTMGGTLRYATAKLGEPVAFRGPDWARRFLHCEDFTTGRHPKLEFGGWQWVIEYGGQRNTYTEAEEIRDELLRIIWGMWDHAKNHCDKLADEAPLHQLTWVSHVVGKRESRRL
;
A
#
# COMPACT_ATOMS: atom_id res chain seq x y z
N PRO A 1 -10.59 21.94 27.60
CA PRO A 1 -9.88 21.45 26.41
C PRO A 1 -8.69 20.57 26.83
N ARG A 2 -8.55 19.39 26.21
CA ARG A 2 -7.40 18.53 26.44
C ARG A 2 -6.19 19.11 25.70
N ARG A 3 -5.02 19.04 26.33
CA ARG A 3 -3.77 19.52 25.75
C ARG A 3 -2.69 18.47 25.86
N ILE A 4 -1.98 18.22 24.77
CA ILE A 4 -0.79 17.37 24.80
C ILE A 4 0.36 18.20 25.37
N GLY A 5 0.90 17.78 26.52
CA GLY A 5 2.03 18.44 27.17
C GLY A 5 3.39 17.89 26.76
N ALA A 6 3.44 16.63 26.32
CA ALA A 6 4.65 15.98 25.84
C ALA A 6 4.31 14.73 25.03
N VAL A 7 5.24 14.32 24.18
CA VAL A 7 5.23 13.00 23.51
C VAL A 7 6.24 12.09 24.22
N LEU A 8 5.86 10.82 24.43
CA LEU A 8 6.75 9.79 24.96
C LEU A 8 7.27 8.95 23.80
N GLY A 9 8.58 8.86 23.66
CA GLY A 9 9.25 8.08 22.63
C GLY A 9 10.12 6.98 23.23
N LEU A 10 10.38 5.94 22.46
CA LEU A 10 11.33 4.87 22.77
C LEU A 10 12.41 4.82 21.71
N VAL A 11 13.66 5.00 22.10
CA VAL A 11 14.81 4.74 21.25
C VAL A 11 15.00 3.23 21.15
N THR A 12 14.70 2.65 20.00
CA THR A 12 14.65 1.19 19.85
C THR A 12 16.02 0.51 20.02
N THR A 13 17.10 1.20 19.67
CA THR A 13 18.47 0.69 19.80
C THR A 13 18.97 0.66 21.26
N THR A 14 18.73 1.74 22.01
CA THR A 14 19.22 1.89 23.39
C THR A 14 18.19 1.52 24.46
N LYS A 15 16.92 1.31 24.04
CA LYS A 15 15.76 1.12 24.95
C LYS A 15 15.49 2.30 25.90
N GLN A 16 16.10 3.43 25.62
CA GLN A 16 15.89 4.64 26.42
C GLN A 16 14.51 5.24 26.12
N ARG A 17 13.79 5.58 27.18
CA ARG A 17 12.53 6.32 27.10
C ARG A 17 12.81 7.82 27.14
N LEU A 18 12.22 8.53 26.20
CA LEU A 18 12.33 9.98 26.11
C LEU A 18 10.98 10.63 26.38
N ARG A 19 10.98 11.73 27.12
CA ARG A 19 9.83 12.62 27.25
C ARG A 19 10.16 13.92 26.55
N ILE A 20 9.43 14.21 25.46
CA ILE A 20 9.68 15.36 24.57
C ILE A 20 8.55 16.37 24.83
N PRO A 21 8.77 17.43 25.60
CA PRO A 21 7.77 18.49 25.80
C PRO A 21 7.69 19.37 24.56
N GLY A 22 6.51 19.89 24.27
CA GLY A 22 6.28 20.79 23.14
C GLY A 22 5.15 21.77 23.42
N ARG A 23 5.30 23.00 22.94
CA ARG A 23 4.21 24.00 22.94
C ARG A 23 3.20 23.73 21.83
N ILE A 24 3.68 23.21 20.71
CA ILE A 24 2.93 22.78 19.53
C ILE A 24 3.44 21.38 19.18
N ILE A 25 2.53 20.48 18.90
CA ILE A 25 2.81 19.11 18.48
C ILE A 25 2.09 18.87 17.16
N ILE A 26 2.86 18.46 16.14
CA ILE A 26 2.34 18.12 14.81
C ILE A 26 2.40 16.61 14.68
N ASP A 27 1.25 15.98 14.47
CA ASP A 27 1.14 14.54 14.27
C ASP A 27 1.38 14.19 12.79
N CYS A 28 2.53 13.60 12.52
CA CYS A 28 2.93 13.10 11.20
C CYS A 28 3.08 11.57 11.18
N THR A 29 2.36 10.85 12.04
CA THR A 29 2.48 9.38 12.15
C THR A 29 1.79 8.63 11.00
N GLY A 30 1.10 9.33 10.12
CA GLY A 30 0.35 8.74 8.99
C GLY A 30 -1.05 8.27 9.39
N ASP A 31 -1.19 7.66 10.55
CA ASP A 31 -2.47 7.13 11.06
C ASP A 31 -3.09 8.01 12.17
N GLY A 32 -2.56 9.22 12.41
CA GLY A 32 -3.02 10.09 13.49
C GLY A 32 -2.82 9.49 14.89
N ALA A 33 -1.76 8.70 15.09
CA ALA A 33 -1.58 7.90 16.30
C ALA A 33 -1.48 8.76 17.56
N ILE A 34 -0.73 9.87 17.51
CA ILE A 34 -0.55 10.77 18.66
C ILE A 34 -1.88 11.44 19.03
N GLY A 35 -2.63 11.91 18.04
CA GLY A 35 -3.94 12.50 18.25
C GLY A 35 -4.92 11.53 18.91
N VAL A 36 -5.00 10.31 18.40
CA VAL A 36 -5.87 9.26 18.94
C VAL A 36 -5.47 8.89 20.37
N TRP A 37 -4.19 8.70 20.65
CA TRP A 37 -3.70 8.42 22.02
C TRP A 37 -3.95 9.58 22.98
N ALA A 38 -3.97 10.80 22.48
CA ALA A 38 -4.34 11.97 23.27
C ALA A 38 -5.85 12.10 23.46
N GLY A 39 -6.65 11.25 22.86
CA GLY A 39 -8.11 11.22 22.97
C GLY A 39 -8.81 12.21 22.06
N ALA A 40 -8.21 12.54 20.89
CA ALA A 40 -8.90 13.24 19.83
C ALA A 40 -9.98 12.36 19.21
N GLU A 41 -11.07 12.99 18.77
CA GLU A 41 -12.07 12.32 17.93
C GLU A 41 -11.45 11.98 16.57
N TRP A 42 -11.82 10.85 16.04
CA TRP A 42 -11.33 10.41 14.74
C TRP A 42 -12.42 9.67 13.95
N ARG A 43 -12.25 9.63 12.64
CA ARG A 43 -13.15 8.95 11.71
C ARG A 43 -12.35 8.04 10.79
N HIS A 44 -13.00 6.99 10.32
CA HIS A 44 -12.51 6.06 9.33
C HIS A 44 -13.53 5.97 8.17
N GLY A 45 -13.08 5.58 6.97
CA GLY A 45 -13.97 5.47 5.83
C GLY A 45 -14.32 6.82 5.18
N ARG A 46 -15.39 6.86 4.41
CA ARG A 46 -15.83 8.03 3.66
C ARG A 46 -17.13 8.59 4.24
N GLU A 47 -17.20 9.90 4.42
CA GLU A 47 -18.42 10.60 4.80
C GLU A 47 -19.39 10.72 3.62
N PRO A 48 -20.69 10.88 3.90
CA PRO A 48 -21.70 11.07 2.86
C PRO A 48 -21.58 12.45 2.23
N ARG A 49 -22.02 12.57 0.98
CA ARG A 49 -22.07 13.84 0.25
C ARG A 49 -22.78 14.96 1.02
N SER A 50 -23.85 14.61 1.71
CA SER A 50 -24.67 15.56 2.47
C SER A 50 -23.89 16.30 3.57
N MET A 51 -22.74 15.76 4.02
CA MET A 51 -21.98 16.39 5.11
C MET A 51 -21.21 17.63 4.67
N TYR A 52 -20.58 17.60 3.50
CA TYR A 52 -19.72 18.70 3.00
C TYR A 52 -20.03 19.11 1.56
N ASN A 53 -21.07 18.55 0.95
CA ASN A 53 -21.50 18.80 -0.43
C ASN A 53 -20.39 18.55 -1.48
N GLU A 54 -19.56 17.56 -1.25
CA GLU A 54 -18.48 17.19 -2.16
C GLU A 54 -19.00 16.33 -3.33
N SER A 55 -18.69 16.71 -4.56
CA SER A 55 -19.21 16.07 -5.77
C SER A 55 -18.80 14.59 -5.93
N ARG A 56 -17.66 14.20 -5.34
CA ARG A 56 -17.11 12.83 -5.41
C ARG A 56 -17.39 11.97 -4.17
N ALA A 57 -17.99 12.56 -3.14
CA ALA A 57 -18.38 11.81 -1.95
C ALA A 57 -19.52 10.83 -2.28
N PRO A 58 -19.58 9.66 -1.63
CA PRO A 58 -20.69 8.74 -1.77
C PRO A 58 -21.99 9.36 -1.22
N GLU A 59 -23.13 8.86 -1.67
CA GLU A 59 -24.44 9.29 -1.13
C GLU A 59 -24.61 8.89 0.34
N VAL A 60 -24.10 7.72 0.70
CA VAL A 60 -24.12 7.15 2.05
C VAL A 60 -22.70 6.91 2.51
N ALA A 61 -22.43 7.22 3.79
CA ALA A 61 -21.12 6.93 4.41
C ALA A 61 -20.76 5.44 4.30
N ASP A 62 -19.50 5.16 4.11
CA ASP A 62 -18.97 3.80 4.09
C ASP A 62 -17.59 3.71 4.76
N GLU A 63 -17.14 2.47 5.01
CA GLU A 63 -15.85 2.18 5.65
C GLU A 63 -14.66 2.13 4.67
N ARG A 64 -14.84 2.55 3.41
CA ARG A 64 -13.78 2.47 2.42
C ARG A 64 -12.71 3.53 2.67
N THR A 65 -11.46 3.10 2.48
CA THR A 65 -10.28 3.96 2.49
C THR A 65 -9.47 3.74 1.22
N MET A 66 -8.38 4.46 1.06
CA MET A 66 -7.39 4.12 0.04
C MET A 66 -6.63 2.88 0.48
N GLY A 67 -6.52 1.90 -0.40
CA GLY A 67 -5.82 0.64 -0.12
C GLY A 67 -4.33 0.83 0.15
N GLY A 68 -3.71 -0.22 0.65
CA GLY A 68 -2.26 -0.30 0.77
C GLY A 68 -1.59 -0.63 -0.56
N THR A 69 -0.31 -0.35 -0.67
CA THR A 69 0.49 -0.70 -1.84
C THR A 69 1.83 -1.32 -1.44
N LEU A 70 2.34 -2.24 -2.27
CA LEU A 70 3.73 -2.67 -2.22
C LEU A 70 4.43 -2.23 -3.50
N ARG A 71 5.73 -1.98 -3.37
CA ARG A 71 6.59 -1.64 -4.50
C ARG A 71 7.46 -2.83 -4.85
N TYR A 72 7.89 -2.90 -6.10
CA TYR A 72 8.88 -3.85 -6.55
C TYR A 72 9.86 -3.17 -7.50
N ALA A 73 11.00 -3.79 -7.70
CA ALA A 73 12.03 -3.35 -8.63
C ALA A 73 12.37 -4.48 -9.60
N THR A 74 12.73 -4.09 -10.81
CA THR A 74 13.15 -4.99 -11.87
C THR A 74 14.48 -4.53 -12.45
N ALA A 75 15.20 -5.44 -13.11
CA ALA A 75 16.38 -5.12 -13.88
C ALA A 75 16.30 -5.80 -15.25
N LYS A 76 16.76 -5.08 -16.29
CA LYS A 76 16.99 -5.65 -17.61
C LYS A 76 18.36 -6.30 -17.64
N LEU A 77 18.43 -7.54 -18.10
CA LEU A 77 19.63 -8.35 -18.18
C LEU A 77 20.06 -8.52 -19.63
N GLY A 78 21.31 -8.95 -19.84
CA GLY A 78 21.86 -9.22 -21.17
C GLY A 78 21.43 -10.56 -21.78
N GLU A 79 20.80 -11.42 -20.97
CA GLU A 79 20.37 -12.76 -21.37
C GLU A 79 18.98 -13.08 -20.77
N PRO A 80 18.24 -13.99 -21.37
CA PRO A 80 16.94 -14.42 -20.85
C PRO A 80 17.05 -15.14 -19.50
N VAL A 81 16.16 -14.79 -18.59
CA VAL A 81 16.02 -15.44 -17.27
C VAL A 81 14.62 -16.03 -17.16
N ALA A 82 14.55 -17.33 -16.92
CA ALA A 82 13.30 -18.01 -16.66
C ALA A 82 12.72 -17.57 -15.30
N PHE A 83 11.41 -17.56 -15.22
CA PHE A 83 10.68 -17.33 -13.98
C PHE A 83 9.52 -18.30 -13.87
N ARG A 84 9.27 -18.79 -12.67
CA ARG A 84 8.09 -19.56 -12.34
C ARG A 84 7.43 -18.93 -11.12
N GLY A 85 6.18 -18.53 -11.25
CA GLY A 85 5.39 -18.04 -10.13
C GLY A 85 5.25 -19.10 -9.04
N PRO A 86 5.37 -18.74 -7.77
CA PRO A 86 5.12 -19.67 -6.67
C PRO A 86 3.65 -20.10 -6.65
N ASP A 87 3.36 -21.27 -6.13
CA ASP A 87 2.01 -21.85 -6.13
C ASP A 87 0.99 -21.01 -5.34
N TRP A 88 1.45 -20.23 -4.37
CA TRP A 88 0.62 -19.33 -3.59
C TRP A 88 0.33 -17.99 -4.28
N ALA A 89 0.98 -17.66 -5.41
CA ALA A 89 0.72 -16.43 -6.16
C ALA A 89 -0.69 -16.46 -6.78
N ARG A 90 -1.28 -15.28 -6.99
CA ARG A 90 -2.49 -15.18 -7.81
C ARG A 90 -2.19 -15.60 -9.24
N ARG A 91 -3.15 -16.24 -9.90
CA ARG A 91 -3.02 -16.62 -11.29
C ARG A 91 -3.71 -15.60 -12.18
N PHE A 92 -2.94 -15.01 -13.08
CA PHE A 92 -3.40 -14.12 -14.15
C PHE A 92 -2.97 -14.75 -15.47
N LEU A 93 -3.89 -15.42 -16.13
CA LEU A 93 -3.59 -16.15 -17.38
C LEU A 93 -3.81 -15.29 -18.61
N HIS A 94 -4.64 -14.25 -18.51
CA HIS A 94 -5.00 -13.38 -19.60
C HIS A 94 -4.76 -11.90 -19.26
N CYS A 95 -4.47 -11.08 -20.27
CA CYS A 95 -4.29 -9.63 -20.08
C CYS A 95 -5.57 -8.95 -19.52
N GLU A 96 -6.71 -9.53 -19.78
CA GLU A 96 -8.05 -9.07 -19.37
C GLU A 96 -8.29 -9.31 -17.86
N ASP A 97 -7.49 -10.16 -17.21
CA ASP A 97 -7.54 -10.37 -15.75
C ASP A 97 -7.12 -9.11 -14.98
N PHE A 98 -6.42 -8.18 -15.66
CA PHE A 98 -6.03 -6.89 -15.10
C PHE A 98 -7.09 -5.84 -15.41
N THR A 99 -7.95 -5.57 -14.44
CA THR A 99 -8.94 -4.51 -14.56
C THR A 99 -8.29 -3.12 -14.53
N THR A 100 -8.81 -2.18 -15.33
CA THR A 100 -8.50 -0.74 -15.25
C THR A 100 -7.05 -0.31 -15.51
N GLY A 101 -6.42 -0.80 -16.61
CA GLY A 101 -5.13 -0.28 -17.07
C GLY A 101 -3.93 -0.62 -16.20
N ARG A 102 -4.08 -1.56 -15.27
CA ARG A 102 -3.02 -2.02 -14.35
C ARG A 102 -2.25 -3.24 -14.86
N HIS A 103 -2.13 -3.36 -16.17
CA HIS A 103 -1.32 -4.38 -16.80
C HIS A 103 0.14 -4.25 -16.35
N PRO A 104 0.87 -5.36 -16.10
CA PRO A 104 2.27 -5.32 -15.69
C PRO A 104 3.14 -4.53 -16.67
N LYS A 105 4.08 -3.79 -16.13
CA LYS A 105 5.11 -3.09 -16.88
C LYS A 105 6.47 -3.66 -16.50
N LEU A 106 7.35 -3.84 -17.47
CA LEU A 106 8.67 -4.44 -17.27
C LEU A 106 9.70 -3.42 -16.77
N GLU A 107 9.64 -2.20 -17.29
CA GLU A 107 10.55 -1.15 -16.88
C GLU A 107 9.95 -0.31 -15.75
N PHE A 108 10.57 -0.41 -14.60
CA PHE A 108 10.27 0.43 -13.47
C PHE A 108 11.53 1.12 -12.97
N GLY A 109 11.89 2.16 -13.66
CA GLY A 109 12.79 3.16 -13.13
C GLY A 109 12.06 4.00 -12.10
N GLY A 110 11.97 3.53 -10.85
CA GLY A 110 11.43 4.32 -9.75
C GLY A 110 10.00 3.94 -9.31
N TRP A 111 9.57 4.57 -8.34
CA TRP A 111 8.41 4.65 -7.48
C TRP A 111 7.04 4.43 -8.18
N GLN A 112 6.59 3.21 -8.39
CA GLN A 112 5.27 3.01 -8.98
C GLN A 112 4.26 2.52 -7.94
N TRP A 113 3.17 3.27 -7.82
CA TRP A 113 1.97 2.98 -7.05
C TRP A 113 0.97 2.17 -7.89
N VAL A 114 1.45 1.16 -8.61
CA VAL A 114 0.64 0.46 -9.63
C VAL A 114 -0.31 -0.54 -9.01
N ILE A 115 0.08 -1.11 -7.86
CA ILE A 115 -0.68 -2.16 -7.20
C ILE A 115 -1.24 -1.59 -5.91
N GLU A 116 -2.55 -1.60 -5.80
CA GLU A 116 -3.28 -1.18 -4.62
C GLU A 116 -4.32 -2.24 -4.27
N TYR A 117 -4.39 -2.58 -2.99
CA TYR A 117 -5.34 -3.56 -2.48
C TYR A 117 -5.79 -3.19 -1.05
N GLY A 118 -7.01 -3.62 -0.70
CA GLY A 118 -7.50 -3.52 0.66
C GLY A 118 -8.28 -2.26 1.00
N GLY A 119 -8.68 -1.42 0.01
CA GLY A 119 -9.49 -0.23 0.26
C GLY A 119 -10.89 -0.52 0.81
N GLN A 120 -11.33 -1.78 0.79
CA GLN A 120 -12.59 -2.26 1.39
C GLN A 120 -12.36 -2.97 2.73
N ARG A 121 -11.12 -3.00 3.19
CA ARG A 121 -10.71 -3.62 4.45
C ARG A 121 -10.29 -2.54 5.43
N ASN A 122 -10.22 -2.89 6.69
CA ASN A 122 -9.62 -2.01 7.68
C ASN A 122 -8.09 -2.01 7.50
N THR A 123 -7.55 -0.97 6.84
CA THR A 123 -6.13 -0.86 6.52
C THR A 123 -5.21 -0.77 7.74
N TYR A 124 -5.76 -0.62 8.94
CA TYR A 124 -5.03 -0.60 10.20
C TYR A 124 -4.99 -1.98 10.87
N THR A 125 -6.14 -2.63 11.03
CA THR A 125 -6.23 -3.92 11.74
C THR A 125 -5.93 -5.13 10.85
N GLU A 126 -6.16 -5.02 9.53
CA GLU A 126 -5.94 -6.09 8.54
C GLU A 126 -4.70 -5.82 7.66
N ALA A 127 -3.71 -5.08 8.19
CA ALA A 127 -2.53 -4.67 7.42
C ALA A 127 -1.68 -5.86 6.95
N GLU A 128 -1.60 -6.92 7.73
CA GLU A 128 -0.83 -8.12 7.41
C GLU A 128 -1.49 -8.92 6.28
N GLU A 129 -2.80 -9.10 6.34
CA GLU A 129 -3.58 -9.78 5.30
C GLU A 129 -3.54 -8.99 3.98
N ILE A 130 -3.58 -7.65 4.07
CA ILE A 130 -3.42 -6.77 2.91
C ILE A 130 -2.03 -6.95 2.30
N ARG A 131 -0.98 -7.01 3.12
CA ARG A 131 0.39 -7.24 2.66
C ARG A 131 0.51 -8.59 1.94
N ASP A 132 0.00 -9.65 2.54
CA ASP A 132 0.10 -10.99 1.99
C ASP A 132 -0.62 -11.09 0.65
N GLU A 133 -1.78 -10.44 0.53
CA GLU A 133 -2.51 -10.41 -0.73
C GLU A 133 -1.81 -9.56 -1.79
N LEU A 134 -1.20 -8.44 -1.43
CA LEU A 134 -0.37 -7.64 -2.34
C LEU A 134 0.84 -8.44 -2.86
N LEU A 135 1.48 -9.25 -2.01
CA LEU A 135 2.54 -10.16 -2.44
C LEU A 135 2.01 -11.18 -3.45
N ARG A 136 0.87 -11.81 -3.18
CA ARG A 136 0.23 -12.75 -4.12
C ARG A 136 -0.03 -12.11 -5.49
N ILE A 137 -0.50 -10.86 -5.48
CA ILE A 137 -0.76 -10.10 -6.71
C ILE A 137 0.53 -9.81 -7.45
N ILE A 138 1.59 -9.33 -6.79
CA ILE A 138 2.87 -8.98 -7.43
C ILE A 138 3.50 -10.20 -8.09
N TRP A 139 3.60 -11.31 -7.37
CA TRP A 139 4.21 -12.51 -7.90
C TRP A 139 3.41 -13.13 -9.04
N GLY A 140 2.08 -13.11 -8.96
CA GLY A 140 1.22 -13.56 -10.04
C GLY A 140 1.24 -12.63 -11.27
N MET A 141 1.32 -11.34 -11.04
CA MET A 141 1.44 -10.34 -12.10
C MET A 141 2.80 -10.48 -12.84
N TRP A 142 3.86 -10.78 -12.10
CA TRP A 142 5.17 -11.05 -12.69
C TRP A 142 5.19 -12.36 -13.46
N ASP A 143 4.53 -13.40 -12.95
CA ASP A 143 4.34 -14.67 -13.67
C ASP A 143 3.58 -14.48 -14.98
N HIS A 144 2.51 -13.67 -14.97
CA HIS A 144 1.81 -13.30 -16.18
C HIS A 144 2.74 -12.61 -17.19
N ALA A 145 3.49 -11.60 -16.76
CA ALA A 145 4.40 -10.87 -17.63
C ALA A 145 5.44 -11.78 -18.31
N LYS A 146 5.94 -12.75 -17.57
CA LYS A 146 7.00 -13.67 -18.03
C LYS A 146 6.49 -14.84 -18.89
N ASN A 147 5.27 -15.33 -18.62
CA ASN A 147 4.85 -16.63 -19.14
C ASN A 147 3.51 -16.62 -19.89
N HIS A 148 2.70 -15.55 -19.75
CA HIS A 148 1.32 -15.54 -20.25
C HIS A 148 0.95 -14.28 -21.05
N CYS A 149 1.86 -13.31 -21.17
CA CYS A 149 1.58 -12.03 -21.81
C CYS A 149 2.20 -11.93 -23.20
N ASP A 150 1.42 -12.10 -24.25
CA ASP A 150 1.89 -11.95 -25.64
C ASP A 150 2.45 -10.55 -25.92
N LYS A 151 1.91 -9.52 -25.28
CA LYS A 151 2.36 -8.13 -25.46
C LYS A 151 3.76 -7.85 -24.95
N LEU A 152 4.26 -8.71 -24.06
CA LEU A 152 5.56 -8.58 -23.42
C LEU A 152 6.52 -9.73 -23.77
N ALA A 153 6.11 -10.62 -24.69
CA ALA A 153 6.84 -11.85 -25.02
C ALA A 153 8.30 -11.61 -25.46
N ASP A 154 8.57 -10.52 -26.19
CA ASP A 154 9.90 -10.19 -26.67
C ASP A 154 10.81 -9.57 -25.58
N GLU A 155 10.23 -8.85 -24.62
CA GLU A 155 10.99 -8.09 -23.63
C GLU A 155 11.05 -8.79 -22.26
N ALA A 156 9.95 -9.41 -21.84
CA ALA A 156 9.85 -10.01 -20.52
C ALA A 156 10.93 -11.05 -20.23
N PRO A 157 11.40 -11.88 -21.19
CA PRO A 157 12.49 -12.81 -20.94
C PRO A 157 13.76 -12.14 -20.42
N LEU A 158 14.06 -10.92 -20.88
CA LEU A 158 15.26 -10.16 -20.51
C LEU A 158 15.14 -9.43 -19.16
N HIS A 159 14.00 -9.48 -18.49
CA HIS A 159 13.79 -8.77 -17.23
C HIS A 159 13.73 -9.74 -16.04
N GLN A 160 14.27 -9.30 -14.91
CA GLN A 160 14.23 -10.00 -13.64
C GLN A 160 13.55 -9.14 -12.57
N LEU A 161 12.70 -9.76 -11.75
CA LEU A 161 12.21 -9.17 -10.50
C LEU A 161 13.34 -9.24 -9.46
N THR A 162 13.90 -8.09 -9.09
CA THR A 162 15.09 -8.02 -8.23
C THR A 162 14.75 -7.75 -6.77
N TRP A 163 13.61 -7.15 -6.51
CA TRP A 163 13.20 -6.80 -5.16
C TRP A 163 11.69 -6.58 -5.08
N VAL A 164 11.11 -6.95 -3.95
CA VAL A 164 9.72 -6.64 -3.57
C VAL A 164 9.71 -6.10 -2.15
N SER A 165 9.00 -4.99 -1.92
CA SER A 165 8.81 -4.43 -0.58
C SER A 165 8.07 -5.41 0.32
N HIS A 166 8.46 -5.48 1.58
CA HIS A 166 7.74 -6.19 2.63
C HIS A 166 6.97 -5.24 3.56
N VAL A 167 7.13 -3.94 3.38
CA VAL A 167 6.43 -2.91 4.15
C VAL A 167 5.36 -2.28 3.27
N VAL A 168 4.12 -2.40 3.70
CA VAL A 168 2.97 -1.80 3.01
C VAL A 168 3.03 -0.28 3.12
N GLY A 169 2.98 0.38 1.98
CA GLY A 169 2.74 1.81 1.91
C GLY A 169 1.27 2.08 2.16
N LYS A 170 0.91 2.43 3.38
CA LYS A 170 -0.43 2.89 3.70
C LYS A 170 -0.62 4.33 3.23
N ARG A 171 -1.82 4.65 2.79
CA ARG A 171 -2.15 5.98 2.28
C ARG A 171 -3.07 6.73 3.22
N GLU A 172 -4.07 6.05 3.72
CA GLU A 172 -5.09 6.63 4.57
C GLU A 172 -5.66 5.56 5.50
N SER A 173 -5.89 5.93 6.76
CA SER A 173 -6.63 5.06 7.68
C SER A 173 -7.58 5.87 8.56
N ARG A 174 -7.06 6.75 9.40
CA ARG A 174 -7.85 7.57 10.33
C ARG A 174 -7.68 9.05 10.02
N ARG A 175 -8.76 9.81 10.17
CA ARG A 175 -8.79 11.28 10.10
C ARG A 175 -9.17 11.82 11.47
N LEU A 176 -8.41 12.79 11.94
CA LEU A 176 -8.64 13.54 13.19
C LEU A 176 -9.55 14.72 12.98
#